data_1c98d46684f71543008006b08b3b2f98
#
_entry.id   1c98d46684f71543008006b08b3b2f98
#
_cell.length_a   1.000
_cell.length_b   1.000
_cell.length_c   1.000
_cell.angle_alpha   90.00
_cell.angle_beta   90.00
_cell.angle_gamma   90.00
#
_symmetry.space_group_name_H-M   'P 1'
#
loop_
_entity.id
_entity.type
_entity.pdbx_description
1 polymer ?
#
loop_
_entity_poly.entity_id
_entity_poly.type
_entity_poly.pdbx_seq_one_letter_code
_entity_poly.pdbx_strand_id
1 'polypeptide(L)'
;MFSYSSVCLSKILYSYGIYAPSLKAEELQRHDSDDEDGQLRVIIKVTPEGFPPLIVKIKDDRDVSETVFESQCRFSEALAESGIPTARILPVVGENRHVLNAQIDSRPVFVTAEAFMENEVRSVDVETAVKMGTLLARSHNVSEERQCHVPNKVLFDPFEDNELFYALDFLSLGDRMTGENLYLHREIALEYQRIMAELEPLHLRPKYAVQGDISDCNCFFTSDWEIGFFDFNNAGDNVLFCDAVMQGLFAARLMTYPQDRSFSDEDLVNAFFRGYCSARPFTEEDKKFYPLLRAVIDAFWVDNIGWSRGNGWAPCKPEALYAAVENEDPQAVQRRLEEIYNKLTDRRQI
;
A
#
# COMPACT_ATOMS: atom_id res chain seq x y z
N MET A 1 25.48 1.12 -13.14
CA MET A 1 24.17 1.72 -13.51
C MET A 1 23.55 0.86 -14.61
N PHE A 2 22.31 0.42 -14.41
CA PHE A 2 21.56 -0.42 -15.38
C PHE A 2 21.16 0.38 -16.63
N SER A 3 21.31 -0.22 -17.81
CA SER A 3 20.98 0.45 -19.08
C SER A 3 20.12 -0.43 -19.99
N TYR A 4 19.26 0.21 -20.78
CA TYR A 4 18.45 -0.44 -21.81
C TYR A 4 18.37 0.45 -23.05
N SER A 5 18.12 -0.15 -24.21
CA SER A 5 17.98 0.57 -25.47
C SER A 5 16.55 0.47 -26.01
N SER A 6 16.20 1.30 -26.99
CA SER A 6 14.94 1.19 -27.73
C SER A 6 14.78 -0.17 -28.42
N VAL A 7 15.89 -0.76 -28.89
CA VAL A 7 15.89 -2.12 -29.45
C VAL A 7 15.53 -3.16 -28.39
N CYS A 8 16.04 -3.00 -27.17
CA CYS A 8 15.67 -3.87 -26.04
C CYS A 8 14.18 -3.77 -25.75
N LEU A 9 13.64 -2.56 -25.63
CA LEU A 9 12.21 -2.34 -25.40
C LEU A 9 11.34 -2.92 -26.52
N SER A 10 11.77 -2.78 -27.80
CA SER A 10 11.06 -3.40 -28.92
C SER A 10 11.02 -4.93 -28.81
N LYS A 11 12.10 -5.58 -28.37
CA LYS A 11 12.13 -7.04 -28.14
C LYS A 11 11.22 -7.45 -26.97
N ILE A 12 11.19 -6.68 -25.90
CA ILE A 12 10.27 -6.90 -24.78
C ILE A 12 8.83 -6.83 -25.29
N LEU A 13 8.45 -5.77 -26.00
CA LEU A 13 7.11 -5.59 -26.55
C LEU A 13 6.71 -6.70 -27.52
N TYR A 14 7.67 -7.19 -28.33
CA TYR A 14 7.44 -8.34 -29.20
C TYR A 14 6.99 -9.58 -28.41
N SER A 15 7.57 -9.83 -27.22
CA SER A 15 7.17 -10.95 -26.37
C SER A 15 5.75 -10.81 -25.84
N TYR A 16 5.18 -9.60 -25.84
CA TYR A 16 3.79 -9.31 -25.51
C TYR A 16 2.87 -9.13 -26.74
N GLY A 17 3.35 -9.48 -27.94
CA GLY A 17 2.57 -9.42 -29.17
C GLY A 17 2.44 -8.01 -29.77
N ILE A 18 3.25 -7.06 -29.34
CA ILE A 18 3.26 -5.69 -29.86
C ILE A 18 4.35 -5.53 -30.88
N TYR A 19 3.95 -5.38 -32.15
CA TYR A 19 4.84 -5.27 -33.33
C TYR A 19 4.78 -3.85 -33.85
N ALA A 20 5.56 -2.93 -33.29
CA ALA A 20 5.59 -1.54 -33.71
C ALA A 20 6.86 -1.21 -34.51
N PRO A 21 6.78 -0.45 -35.60
CA PRO A 21 7.95 -0.06 -36.42
C PRO A 21 8.83 0.94 -35.65
N SER A 22 8.26 1.70 -34.75
CA SER A 22 8.97 2.64 -33.88
C SER A 22 8.28 2.75 -32.51
N LEU A 23 9.00 3.26 -31.52
CA LEU A 23 8.44 3.55 -30.21
C LEU A 23 9.07 4.81 -29.60
N LYS A 24 8.30 5.50 -28.76
CA LYS A 24 8.79 6.52 -27.82
C LYS A 24 8.82 5.92 -26.44
N ALA A 25 9.87 6.21 -25.66
CA ALA A 25 10.01 5.77 -24.28
C ALA A 25 10.27 6.97 -23.38
N GLU A 26 9.61 7.01 -22.26
CA GLU A 26 9.76 7.98 -21.19
C GLU A 26 9.95 7.22 -19.89
N GLU A 27 11.08 7.41 -19.23
CA GLU A 27 11.32 6.79 -17.93
C GLU A 27 10.58 7.58 -16.85
N LEU A 28 9.66 6.92 -16.15
CA LEU A 28 8.84 7.54 -15.11
C LEU A 28 9.48 7.41 -13.73
N GLN A 29 10.16 6.26 -13.49
CA GLN A 29 10.80 5.98 -12.21
C GLN A 29 12.03 5.11 -12.41
N ARG A 30 13.07 5.37 -11.61
CA ARG A 30 14.27 4.54 -11.53
C ARG A 30 14.76 4.42 -10.09
N HIS A 31 14.90 3.17 -9.64
CA HIS A 31 15.74 2.79 -8.53
C HIS A 31 16.80 1.83 -9.08
N ASP A 32 18.06 2.18 -8.96
CA ASP A 32 19.21 1.38 -9.44
C ASP A 32 20.38 1.68 -8.52
N SER A 33 20.34 1.12 -7.33
CA SER A 33 21.40 1.25 -6.34
C SER A 33 22.33 0.05 -6.46
N ASP A 34 23.63 0.32 -6.44
CA ASP A 34 24.66 -0.71 -6.44
C ASP A 34 25.03 -1.17 -5.00
N ASP A 35 24.37 -0.63 -3.98
CA ASP A 35 24.57 -1.02 -2.57
C ASP A 35 24.10 -2.46 -2.33
N GLU A 36 24.57 -3.10 -1.25
CA GLU A 36 24.23 -4.50 -0.92
C GLU A 36 22.72 -4.75 -0.79
N ASP A 37 21.95 -3.72 -0.39
CA ASP A 37 20.48 -3.71 -0.33
C ASP A 37 19.83 -3.09 -1.57
N GLY A 38 20.62 -2.82 -2.61
CA GLY A 38 20.17 -2.11 -3.80
C GLY A 38 19.21 -2.93 -4.64
N GLN A 39 18.03 -2.36 -4.88
CA GLN A 39 16.99 -2.92 -5.74
C GLN A 39 17.10 -2.33 -7.14
N LEU A 40 16.77 -3.13 -8.17
CA LEU A 40 16.54 -2.61 -9.51
C LEU A 40 15.03 -2.53 -9.77
N ARG A 41 14.54 -1.30 -9.93
CA ARG A 41 13.17 -1.03 -10.39
C ARG A 41 13.20 0.10 -11.40
N VAL A 42 12.77 -0.18 -12.62
CA VAL A 42 12.64 0.83 -13.68
C VAL A 42 11.23 0.75 -14.26
N ILE A 43 10.52 1.88 -14.26
CA ILE A 43 9.17 2.03 -14.81
C ILE A 43 9.24 2.95 -16.01
N ILE A 44 8.81 2.45 -17.18
CA ILE A 44 8.93 3.14 -18.44
C ILE A 44 7.56 3.22 -19.11
N LYS A 45 7.11 4.43 -19.43
CA LYS A 45 6.00 4.64 -20.35
C LYS A 45 6.51 4.47 -21.77
N VAL A 46 5.92 3.53 -22.50
CA VAL A 46 6.27 3.24 -23.89
C VAL A 46 5.06 3.53 -24.76
N THR A 47 5.26 4.31 -25.83
CA THR A 47 4.24 4.61 -26.83
C THR A 47 4.65 3.99 -28.16
N PRO A 48 4.24 2.73 -28.45
CA PRO A 48 4.55 2.07 -29.71
C PRO A 48 3.69 2.67 -30.82
N GLU A 49 4.26 2.84 -32.03
CA GLU A 49 3.53 3.37 -33.17
C GLU A 49 2.38 2.42 -33.57
N GLY A 50 1.16 2.96 -33.64
CA GLY A 50 -0.05 2.19 -33.97
C GLY A 50 -0.71 1.47 -32.80
N PHE A 51 -0.19 1.61 -31.58
CA PHE A 51 -0.73 1.01 -30.36
C PHE A 51 -0.96 2.06 -29.26
N PRO A 52 -1.85 1.81 -28.31
CA PRO A 52 -1.99 2.66 -27.13
C PRO A 52 -0.73 2.64 -26.27
N PRO A 53 -0.50 3.67 -25.44
CA PRO A 53 0.62 3.68 -24.50
C PRO A 53 0.55 2.52 -23.51
N LEU A 54 1.73 2.04 -23.13
CA LEU A 54 1.92 0.95 -22.16
C LEU A 54 2.91 1.40 -21.07
N ILE A 55 2.84 0.73 -19.94
CA ILE A 55 3.86 0.76 -18.89
C ILE A 55 4.66 -0.54 -18.96
N VAL A 56 5.97 -0.42 -19.07
CA VAL A 56 6.90 -1.54 -18.93
C VAL A 56 7.60 -1.39 -17.57
N LYS A 57 7.46 -2.40 -16.72
CA LYS A 57 8.15 -2.48 -15.42
C LYS A 57 9.27 -3.49 -15.53
N ILE A 58 10.48 -3.08 -15.15
CA ILE A 58 11.68 -3.94 -15.12
C ILE A 58 12.16 -4.01 -13.68
N LYS A 59 12.29 -5.21 -13.13
CA LYS A 59 12.70 -5.48 -11.76
C LYS A 59 13.72 -6.62 -11.73
N ASP A 60 14.52 -6.71 -10.68
CA ASP A 60 15.36 -7.87 -10.41
C ASP A 60 14.86 -8.66 -9.17
N ASP A 61 15.52 -9.77 -8.87
CA ASP A 61 15.18 -10.66 -7.76
C ASP A 61 15.44 -10.03 -6.37
N ARG A 62 16.13 -8.91 -6.29
CA ARG A 62 16.33 -8.12 -5.06
C ARG A 62 15.11 -7.24 -4.76
N ASP A 63 14.35 -6.82 -5.79
CA ASP A 63 13.10 -6.05 -5.60
C ASP A 63 11.92 -6.99 -5.33
N VAL A 64 11.78 -8.07 -6.11
CA VAL A 64 10.66 -9.00 -6.01
C VAL A 64 11.02 -10.38 -6.56
N SER A 65 10.53 -11.45 -5.95
CA SER A 65 10.67 -12.78 -6.55
C SER A 65 9.71 -12.96 -7.74
N GLU A 66 10.11 -13.78 -8.73
CA GLU A 66 9.25 -14.08 -9.89
C GLU A 66 7.87 -14.59 -9.48
N THR A 67 7.81 -15.45 -8.46
CA THR A 67 6.56 -16.03 -7.95
C THR A 67 5.62 -14.95 -7.40
N VAL A 68 6.14 -14.03 -6.61
CA VAL A 68 5.36 -12.91 -6.07
C VAL A 68 4.87 -12.02 -7.20
N PHE A 69 5.76 -11.65 -8.13
CA PHE A 69 5.42 -10.75 -9.23
C PHE A 69 4.35 -11.35 -10.17
N GLU A 70 4.47 -12.64 -10.51
CA GLU A 70 3.45 -13.34 -11.31
C GLU A 70 2.12 -13.45 -10.53
N SER A 71 2.15 -13.70 -9.20
CA SER A 71 0.94 -13.75 -8.38
C SER A 71 0.22 -12.39 -8.32
N GLN A 72 0.97 -11.29 -8.25
CA GLN A 72 0.43 -9.93 -8.33
C GLN A 72 -0.26 -9.69 -9.68
N CYS A 73 0.36 -10.12 -10.78
CA CYS A 73 -0.25 -10.02 -12.11
C CYS A 73 -1.54 -10.83 -12.23
N ARG A 74 -1.55 -12.07 -11.75
CA ARG A 74 -2.73 -12.95 -11.74
C ARG A 74 -3.86 -12.40 -10.88
N PHE A 75 -3.53 -11.79 -9.75
CA PHE A 75 -4.53 -11.13 -8.91
C PHE A 75 -5.19 -9.96 -9.64
N SER A 76 -4.39 -9.08 -10.27
CA SER A 76 -4.93 -8.00 -11.11
C SER A 76 -5.83 -8.52 -12.24
N GLU A 77 -5.44 -9.61 -12.91
CA GLU A 77 -6.24 -10.26 -13.97
C GLU A 77 -7.57 -10.79 -13.41
N ALA A 78 -7.53 -11.49 -12.26
CA ALA A 78 -8.73 -12.02 -11.61
C ALA A 78 -9.74 -10.91 -11.25
N LEU A 79 -9.25 -9.75 -10.80
CA LEU A 79 -10.08 -8.57 -10.57
C LEU A 79 -10.69 -8.04 -11.87
N ALA A 80 -9.89 -7.89 -12.93
CA ALA A 80 -10.35 -7.43 -14.25
C ALA A 80 -11.42 -8.34 -14.84
N GLU A 81 -11.23 -9.66 -14.80
CA GLU A 81 -12.20 -10.67 -15.24
C GLU A 81 -13.52 -10.61 -14.45
N SER A 82 -13.47 -10.16 -13.21
CA SER A 82 -14.63 -9.98 -12.34
C SER A 82 -15.28 -8.60 -12.50
N GLY A 83 -14.84 -7.79 -13.48
CA GLY A 83 -15.40 -6.47 -13.78
C GLY A 83 -14.96 -5.37 -12.81
N ILE A 84 -13.83 -5.57 -12.10
CA ILE A 84 -13.17 -4.50 -11.36
C ILE A 84 -12.26 -3.76 -12.35
N PRO A 85 -12.36 -2.43 -12.49
CA PRO A 85 -11.46 -1.69 -13.36
C PRO A 85 -10.02 -1.80 -12.87
N THR A 86 -9.13 -2.35 -13.71
CA THR A 86 -7.69 -2.45 -13.44
C THR A 86 -6.89 -2.10 -14.70
N ALA A 87 -5.65 -1.66 -14.54
CA ALA A 87 -4.71 -1.60 -15.65
C ALA A 87 -4.48 -3.03 -16.18
N ARG A 88 -4.85 -3.26 -17.44
CA ARG A 88 -4.72 -4.59 -18.05
C ARG A 88 -3.26 -4.97 -18.19
N ILE A 89 -2.83 -6.03 -17.54
CA ILE A 89 -1.50 -6.62 -17.72
C ILE A 89 -1.53 -7.54 -18.94
N LEU A 90 -0.51 -7.44 -19.80
CA LEU A 90 -0.43 -8.24 -21.02
C LEU A 90 0.19 -9.61 -20.71
N PRO A 91 -0.38 -10.71 -21.22
CA PRO A 91 0.25 -12.02 -21.11
C PRO A 91 1.44 -12.12 -22.10
N VAL A 92 2.45 -12.91 -21.73
CA VAL A 92 3.54 -13.28 -22.61
C VAL A 92 3.00 -14.20 -23.70
N VAL A 93 3.27 -13.89 -24.97
CA VAL A 93 2.73 -14.62 -26.11
C VAL A 93 3.15 -16.08 -26.10
N GLY A 94 2.19 -16.99 -26.16
CA GLY A 94 2.42 -18.43 -26.17
C GLY A 94 2.72 -19.05 -24.80
N GLU A 95 2.67 -18.28 -23.74
CA GLU A 95 2.89 -18.71 -22.36
C GLU A 95 1.66 -18.41 -21.50
N ASN A 96 1.47 -19.19 -20.43
CA ASN A 96 0.42 -18.95 -19.44
C ASN A 96 0.98 -18.15 -18.27
N ARG A 97 1.59 -17.00 -18.56
CA ARG A 97 2.15 -16.09 -17.57
C ARG A 97 2.26 -14.66 -18.09
N HIS A 98 2.48 -13.73 -17.16
CA HIS A 98 2.59 -12.29 -17.43
C HIS A 98 4.04 -11.80 -17.29
N VAL A 99 4.82 -12.44 -16.44
CA VAL A 99 6.20 -12.02 -16.17
C VAL A 99 7.12 -12.64 -17.22
N LEU A 100 7.80 -11.80 -17.99
CA LEU A 100 8.86 -12.19 -18.93
C LEU A 100 10.20 -12.22 -18.19
N ASN A 101 10.87 -13.37 -18.20
CA ASN A 101 12.27 -13.47 -17.80
C ASN A 101 13.17 -13.00 -18.94
N ALA A 102 13.97 -12.00 -18.69
CA ALA A 102 14.85 -11.40 -19.67
C ALA A 102 16.26 -11.20 -19.11
N GLN A 103 17.21 -11.06 -20.01
CA GLN A 103 18.54 -10.60 -19.66
C GLN A 103 18.79 -9.25 -20.32
N ILE A 104 18.96 -8.22 -19.52
CA ILE A 104 19.19 -6.84 -19.99
C ILE A 104 20.45 -6.33 -19.30
N ASP A 105 21.37 -5.74 -20.07
CA ASP A 105 22.64 -5.23 -19.54
C ASP A 105 23.41 -6.27 -18.72
N SER A 106 23.36 -7.55 -19.16
CA SER A 106 23.95 -8.70 -18.47
C SER A 106 23.36 -9.03 -17.09
N ARG A 107 22.24 -8.39 -16.72
CA ARG A 107 21.49 -8.70 -15.49
C ARG A 107 20.24 -9.52 -15.82
N PRO A 108 19.96 -10.59 -15.07
CA PRO A 108 18.66 -11.25 -15.11
C PRO A 108 17.60 -10.31 -14.52
N VAL A 109 16.48 -10.16 -15.20
CA VAL A 109 15.39 -9.27 -14.79
C VAL A 109 14.05 -9.89 -15.09
N PHE A 110 13.05 -9.46 -14.32
CA PHE A 110 11.64 -9.72 -14.53
C PHE A 110 10.98 -8.50 -15.17
N VAL A 111 10.21 -8.74 -16.22
CA VAL A 111 9.56 -7.66 -16.96
C VAL A 111 8.08 -7.93 -17.07
N THR A 112 7.26 -6.89 -16.89
CA THR A 112 5.83 -6.90 -17.23
C THR A 112 5.50 -5.74 -18.17
N ALA A 113 4.41 -5.89 -18.92
CA ALA A 113 3.83 -4.82 -19.72
C ALA A 113 2.35 -4.69 -19.39
N GLU A 114 1.90 -3.47 -19.08
CA GLU A 114 0.51 -3.19 -18.72
C GLU A 114 -0.02 -1.96 -19.47
N ALA A 115 -1.34 -1.84 -19.59
CA ALA A 115 -1.95 -0.67 -20.20
C ALA A 115 -1.63 0.58 -19.38
N PHE A 116 -1.24 1.67 -20.06
CA PHE A 116 -1.10 2.97 -19.40
C PHE A 116 -2.50 3.53 -19.11
N MET A 117 -2.75 3.83 -17.85
CA MET A 117 -4.01 4.43 -17.43
C MET A 117 -3.86 5.95 -17.38
N GLU A 118 -4.77 6.62 -18.07
CA GLU A 118 -4.94 8.06 -17.95
C GLU A 118 -5.88 8.40 -16.79
N ASN A 119 -6.00 9.67 -16.44
CA ASN A 119 -6.91 10.16 -15.39
C ASN A 119 -6.62 9.60 -13.98
N GLU A 120 -5.34 9.54 -13.61
CA GLU A 120 -4.92 9.27 -12.24
C GLU A 120 -5.72 10.11 -11.24
N VAL A 121 -6.12 9.50 -10.12
CA VAL A 121 -6.77 10.21 -9.01
C VAL A 121 -5.74 11.06 -8.30
N ARG A 122 -5.75 12.37 -8.57
CA ARG A 122 -4.73 13.31 -8.04
C ARG A 122 -5.10 13.95 -6.72
N SER A 123 -6.33 13.78 -6.29
CA SER A 123 -6.81 14.28 -5.00
C SER A 123 -8.04 13.51 -4.55
N VAL A 124 -8.20 13.38 -3.24
CA VAL A 124 -9.30 12.65 -2.60
C VAL A 124 -10.20 13.64 -1.86
N ASP A 125 -11.46 13.67 -2.26
CA ASP A 125 -12.55 14.30 -1.53
C ASP A 125 -13.50 13.25 -0.96
N VAL A 126 -14.58 13.68 -0.34
CA VAL A 126 -15.59 12.81 0.28
C VAL A 126 -16.25 11.86 -0.73
N GLU A 127 -16.52 12.31 -1.96
CA GLU A 127 -17.10 11.46 -3.00
C GLU A 127 -16.10 10.41 -3.50
N THR A 128 -14.88 10.83 -3.76
CA THR A 128 -13.78 9.94 -4.15
C THR A 128 -13.52 8.88 -3.08
N ALA A 129 -13.51 9.25 -1.80
CA ALA A 129 -13.33 8.31 -0.69
C ALA A 129 -14.44 7.24 -0.66
N VAL A 130 -15.71 7.60 -0.93
CA VAL A 130 -16.81 6.61 -1.07
C VAL A 130 -16.53 5.64 -2.21
N LYS A 131 -16.10 6.14 -3.37
CA LYS A 131 -15.80 5.30 -4.54
C LYS A 131 -14.61 4.36 -4.26
N MET A 132 -13.57 4.85 -3.61
CA MET A 132 -12.40 4.04 -3.21
C MET A 132 -12.79 2.93 -2.23
N GLY A 133 -13.60 3.24 -1.22
CA GLY A 133 -14.12 2.23 -0.29
C GLY A 133 -14.97 1.16 -0.99
N THR A 134 -15.84 1.58 -1.93
CA THR A 134 -16.66 0.64 -2.72
C THR A 134 -15.79 -0.26 -3.60
N LEU A 135 -14.76 0.31 -4.25
CA LEU A 135 -13.81 -0.42 -5.08
C LEU A 135 -13.06 -1.47 -4.24
N LEU A 136 -12.55 -1.09 -3.08
CA LEU A 136 -11.85 -2.01 -2.18
C LEU A 136 -12.76 -3.15 -1.72
N ALA A 137 -14.01 -2.86 -1.33
CA ALA A 137 -14.97 -3.88 -0.91
C ALA A 137 -15.26 -4.89 -2.02
N ARG A 138 -15.45 -4.42 -3.26
CA ARG A 138 -15.67 -5.29 -4.43
C ARG A 138 -14.45 -6.15 -4.71
N SER A 139 -13.23 -5.60 -4.62
CA SER A 139 -12.00 -6.36 -4.80
C SER A 139 -11.81 -7.43 -3.72
N HIS A 140 -12.13 -7.13 -2.47
CA HIS A 140 -12.14 -8.10 -1.38
C HIS A 140 -13.14 -9.24 -1.59
N ASN A 141 -14.35 -8.94 -2.09
CA ASN A 141 -15.33 -9.98 -2.42
C ASN A 141 -14.82 -10.92 -3.51
N VAL A 142 -14.20 -10.38 -4.56
CA VAL A 142 -13.59 -11.18 -5.64
C VAL A 142 -12.43 -12.02 -5.10
N SER A 143 -11.58 -11.43 -4.28
CA SER A 143 -10.43 -12.11 -3.71
C SER A 143 -10.84 -13.31 -2.85
N GLU A 144 -11.82 -13.15 -1.97
CA GLU A 144 -12.37 -14.21 -1.14
C GLU A 144 -13.11 -15.27 -1.97
N GLU A 145 -13.98 -14.85 -2.92
CA GLU A 145 -14.76 -15.76 -3.76
C GLU A 145 -13.87 -16.64 -4.64
N ARG A 146 -12.83 -16.06 -5.24
CA ARG A 146 -11.89 -16.76 -6.11
C ARG A 146 -10.70 -17.37 -5.38
N GLN A 147 -10.61 -17.21 -4.05
CA GLN A 147 -9.48 -17.70 -3.23
C GLN A 147 -8.14 -17.18 -3.78
N CYS A 148 -8.07 -15.89 -4.08
CA CYS A 148 -6.86 -15.29 -4.58
C CYS A 148 -5.80 -15.18 -3.48
N HIS A 149 -4.55 -15.52 -3.83
CA HIS A 149 -3.41 -15.43 -2.94
C HIS A 149 -2.20 -14.80 -3.62
N VAL A 150 -1.53 -13.91 -2.90
CA VAL A 150 -0.25 -13.30 -3.28
C VAL A 150 0.71 -13.49 -2.11
N PRO A 151 1.72 -14.37 -2.22
CA PRO A 151 2.61 -14.72 -1.11
C PRO A 151 3.64 -13.61 -0.85
N ASN A 152 3.17 -12.44 -0.52
CA ASN A 152 3.95 -11.23 -0.24
C ASN A 152 3.48 -10.58 1.06
N LYS A 153 4.38 -9.86 1.72
CA LYS A 153 4.02 -8.97 2.83
C LYS A 153 3.28 -7.74 2.29
N VAL A 154 2.22 -7.36 2.99
CA VAL A 154 1.53 -6.11 2.69
C VAL A 154 2.21 -4.95 3.39
N LEU A 155 2.05 -3.75 2.83
CA LEU A 155 2.59 -2.52 3.41
C LEU A 155 1.95 -2.18 4.76
N PHE A 156 0.69 -2.56 4.97
CA PHE A 156 -0.11 -2.19 6.14
C PHE A 156 -0.64 -3.42 6.87
N ASP A 157 0.18 -4.09 7.66
CA ASP A 157 -0.27 -5.14 8.58
C ASP A 157 -0.15 -4.62 10.04
N PRO A 158 -1.26 -4.46 10.79
CA PRO A 158 -1.22 -3.96 12.15
C PRO A 158 -0.64 -4.97 13.16
N PHE A 159 -0.40 -6.21 12.75
CA PHE A 159 0.19 -7.27 13.58
C PHE A 159 1.70 -7.45 13.35
N GLU A 160 2.26 -6.74 12.38
CA GLU A 160 3.70 -6.76 12.07
C GLU A 160 4.23 -5.34 11.95
N ASP A 161 5.47 -5.10 12.37
CA ASP A 161 6.14 -3.84 12.08
C ASP A 161 6.38 -3.69 10.57
N ASN A 162 6.13 -2.51 10.08
CA ASN A 162 6.28 -2.12 8.69
C ASN A 162 6.59 -0.62 8.59
N GLU A 163 6.73 -0.09 7.40
CA GLU A 163 7.14 1.30 7.18
C GLU A 163 6.21 2.36 7.80
N LEU A 164 4.95 2.02 8.08
CA LEU A 164 3.94 2.96 8.56
C LEU A 164 3.39 2.62 9.94
N PHE A 165 3.79 1.49 10.53
CA PHE A 165 3.32 1.01 11.81
C PHE A 165 4.49 0.46 12.64
N TYR A 166 4.86 1.15 13.73
CA TYR A 166 6.09 0.92 14.50
C TYR A 166 5.84 0.54 15.97
N ALA A 167 4.86 -0.33 16.22
CA ALA A 167 4.53 -0.71 17.60
C ALA A 167 5.67 -1.45 18.32
N LEU A 168 6.34 -2.39 17.62
CA LEU A 168 7.43 -3.16 18.21
C LEU A 168 8.68 -2.32 18.45
N ASP A 169 9.00 -1.44 17.49
CA ASP A 169 10.09 -0.47 17.67
C ASP A 169 9.82 0.45 18.86
N PHE A 170 8.57 0.95 19.01
CA PHE A 170 8.18 1.73 20.16
C PHE A 170 8.44 0.99 21.47
N LEU A 171 8.08 -0.29 21.57
CA LEU A 171 8.28 -1.08 22.78
C LEU A 171 9.75 -1.17 23.18
N SER A 172 10.67 -1.22 22.20
CA SER A 172 12.12 -1.28 22.43
C SER A 172 12.69 0.01 23.05
N LEU A 173 12.02 1.15 22.91
CA LEU A 173 12.48 2.44 23.46
C LEU A 173 12.44 2.51 24.99
N GLY A 174 11.72 1.61 25.65
CA GLY A 174 11.58 1.61 27.11
C GLY A 174 12.91 1.58 27.86
N ASP A 175 13.93 0.89 27.33
CA ASP A 175 15.25 0.79 27.94
C ASP A 175 16.03 2.13 27.93
N ARG A 176 15.56 3.09 27.13
CA ARG A 176 16.17 4.43 27.02
C ARG A 176 15.40 5.50 27.80
N MET A 177 14.39 5.11 28.55
CA MET A 177 13.52 6.02 29.31
C MET A 177 13.72 5.87 30.81
N THR A 178 13.47 6.95 31.55
CA THR A 178 13.60 6.99 33.03
C THR A 178 12.43 7.74 33.66
N GLY A 179 12.25 7.56 34.97
CA GLY A 179 11.25 8.32 35.74
C GLY A 179 9.81 8.14 35.25
N GLU A 180 9.09 9.26 35.15
CA GLU A 180 7.69 9.27 34.73
C GLU A 180 7.50 8.79 33.28
N ASN A 181 8.45 9.10 32.40
CA ASN A 181 8.40 8.65 31.01
C ASN A 181 8.48 7.12 30.91
N LEU A 182 9.34 6.48 31.70
CA LEU A 182 9.39 5.01 31.75
C LEU A 182 8.10 4.42 32.30
N TYR A 183 7.50 5.05 33.32
CA TYR A 183 6.23 4.60 33.86
C TYR A 183 5.12 4.67 32.79
N LEU A 184 4.96 5.81 32.13
CA LEU A 184 3.96 6.00 31.09
C LEU A 184 4.18 5.07 29.88
N HIS A 185 5.45 4.88 29.47
CA HIS A 185 5.78 3.92 28.42
C HIS A 185 5.34 2.48 28.78
N ARG A 186 5.53 2.07 30.04
CA ARG A 186 5.08 0.76 30.53
C ARG A 186 3.55 0.62 30.53
N GLU A 187 2.83 1.66 30.92
CA GLU A 187 1.35 1.67 30.86
C GLU A 187 0.86 1.52 29.42
N ILE A 188 1.49 2.23 28.47
CA ILE A 188 1.20 2.09 27.04
C ILE A 188 1.48 0.66 26.57
N ALA A 189 2.62 0.09 26.93
CA ALA A 189 3.00 -1.27 26.56
C ALA A 189 2.02 -2.32 27.09
N LEU A 190 1.56 -2.17 28.35
CA LEU A 190 0.57 -3.06 28.95
C LEU A 190 -0.79 -2.94 28.24
N GLU A 191 -1.25 -1.73 27.97
CA GLU A 191 -2.52 -1.52 27.25
C GLU A 191 -2.45 -2.06 25.83
N TYR A 192 -1.35 -1.82 25.10
CA TYR A 192 -1.12 -2.41 23.78
C TYR A 192 -1.20 -3.93 23.82
N GLN A 193 -0.48 -4.59 24.74
CA GLN A 193 -0.50 -6.04 24.88
C GLN A 193 -1.91 -6.57 25.18
N ARG A 194 -2.68 -5.86 26.03
CA ARG A 194 -4.06 -6.22 26.33
C ARG A 194 -4.94 -6.18 25.07
N ILE A 195 -4.82 -5.10 24.28
CA ILE A 195 -5.59 -4.95 23.05
C ILE A 195 -5.19 -6.02 22.04
N MET A 196 -3.88 -6.28 21.86
CA MET A 196 -3.42 -7.29 20.92
C MET A 196 -3.90 -8.70 21.30
N ALA A 197 -4.00 -9.02 22.58
CA ALA A 197 -4.60 -10.27 23.05
C ALA A 197 -6.10 -10.36 22.71
N GLU A 198 -6.84 -9.24 22.78
CA GLU A 198 -8.24 -9.20 22.34
C GLU A 198 -8.39 -9.29 20.81
N LEU A 199 -7.41 -8.83 20.05
CA LEU A 199 -7.38 -8.89 18.59
C LEU A 199 -6.85 -10.23 18.02
N GLU A 200 -6.31 -11.12 18.84
CA GLU A 200 -5.76 -12.41 18.40
C GLU A 200 -6.73 -13.22 17.52
N PRO A 201 -8.04 -13.32 17.83
CA PRO A 201 -8.98 -14.03 16.94
C PRO A 201 -9.07 -13.41 15.55
N LEU A 202 -8.86 -12.11 15.42
CA LEU A 202 -8.86 -11.40 14.14
C LEU A 202 -7.61 -11.77 13.32
N HIS A 203 -6.44 -11.80 13.97
CA HIS A 203 -5.18 -12.19 13.32
C HIS A 203 -5.22 -13.61 12.75
N LEU A 204 -5.97 -14.52 13.38
CA LEU A 204 -6.11 -15.94 12.96
C LEU A 204 -7.13 -16.15 11.82
N ARG A 205 -7.82 -15.11 11.35
CA ARG A 205 -8.76 -15.23 10.24
C ARG A 205 -8.04 -15.57 8.92
N PRO A 206 -8.77 -16.16 7.95
CA PRO A 206 -8.22 -16.40 6.61
C PRO A 206 -7.68 -15.10 6.00
N LYS A 207 -6.52 -15.21 5.36
CA LYS A 207 -5.88 -14.14 4.60
C LYS A 207 -6.10 -14.39 3.11
N TYR A 208 -6.37 -13.33 2.37
CA TYR A 208 -6.56 -13.33 0.92
C TYR A 208 -5.78 -12.19 0.30
N ALA A 209 -5.55 -12.27 -0.99
CA ALA A 209 -4.87 -11.21 -1.73
C ALA A 209 -5.61 -9.87 -1.59
N VAL A 210 -4.88 -8.82 -1.25
CA VAL A 210 -5.33 -7.43 -1.25
C VAL A 210 -4.41 -6.60 -2.12
N GLN A 211 -4.88 -5.45 -2.63
CA GLN A 211 -4.04 -4.54 -3.41
C GLN A 211 -2.95 -3.91 -2.52
N GLY A 212 -3.27 -3.67 -1.24
CA GLY A 212 -2.32 -3.33 -0.18
C GLY A 212 -1.88 -1.87 -0.12
N ASP A 213 -2.24 -1.04 -1.12
CA ASP A 213 -1.84 0.37 -1.19
C ASP A 213 -2.83 1.18 -2.05
N ILE A 214 -4.03 1.41 -1.52
CA ILE A 214 -5.07 2.17 -2.20
C ILE A 214 -4.86 3.68 -2.05
N SER A 215 -3.86 4.21 -2.72
CA SER A 215 -3.53 5.63 -2.72
C SER A 215 -4.08 6.36 -3.95
N ASP A 216 -4.10 7.70 -3.90
CA ASP A 216 -4.48 8.54 -5.02
C ASP A 216 -3.58 8.31 -6.24
N CYS A 217 -2.30 8.00 -6.04
CA CYS A 217 -1.35 7.69 -7.10
C CYS A 217 -1.43 6.24 -7.63
N ASN A 218 -2.26 5.37 -7.05
CA ASN A 218 -2.47 3.98 -7.48
C ASN A 218 -3.90 3.73 -7.98
N CYS A 219 -4.68 4.81 -8.13
CA CYS A 219 -6.05 4.77 -8.63
C CYS A 219 -6.22 5.68 -9.85
N PHE A 220 -7.19 5.34 -10.70
CA PHE A 220 -7.56 6.13 -11.87
C PHE A 220 -9.08 6.22 -12.03
N PHE A 221 -9.54 7.28 -12.70
CA PHE A 221 -10.94 7.38 -13.13
C PHE A 221 -11.13 6.75 -14.51
N THR A 222 -12.15 5.91 -14.64
CA THR A 222 -12.62 5.42 -15.95
C THR A 222 -13.36 6.53 -16.68
N SER A 223 -13.73 6.29 -17.96
CA SER A 223 -14.58 7.19 -18.73
C SER A 223 -15.94 7.47 -18.08
N ASP A 224 -16.44 6.51 -17.31
CA ASP A 224 -17.74 6.58 -16.62
C ASP A 224 -17.62 7.10 -15.18
N TRP A 225 -16.46 7.68 -14.84
CA TRP A 225 -16.15 8.23 -13.51
C TRP A 225 -16.18 7.20 -12.36
N GLU A 226 -16.06 5.92 -12.70
CA GLU A 226 -15.73 4.87 -11.74
C GLU A 226 -14.26 4.93 -11.37
N ILE A 227 -13.87 4.35 -10.24
CA ILE A 227 -12.46 4.22 -9.85
C ILE A 227 -11.95 2.81 -10.15
N GLY A 228 -10.73 2.73 -10.64
CA GLY A 228 -9.99 1.49 -10.85
C GLY A 228 -8.60 1.52 -10.22
N PHE A 229 -7.95 0.35 -10.18
CA PHE A 229 -6.60 0.18 -9.67
C PHE A 229 -5.56 0.07 -10.78
N PHE A 230 -4.39 0.62 -10.55
CA PHE A 230 -3.15 0.18 -11.15
C PHE A 230 -2.08 0.03 -10.06
N ASP A 231 -0.91 -0.50 -10.41
CA ASP A 231 0.19 -0.78 -9.51
C ASP A 231 -0.15 -1.73 -8.35
N PHE A 232 0.09 -3.02 -8.58
CA PHE A 232 -0.08 -4.10 -7.61
C PHE A 232 1.24 -4.48 -6.90
N ASN A 233 2.24 -3.60 -6.88
CA ASN A 233 3.55 -3.89 -6.28
C ASN A 233 3.47 -4.25 -4.79
N ASN A 234 2.54 -3.64 -4.06
CA ASN A 234 2.30 -3.86 -2.64
C ASN A 234 1.21 -4.92 -2.38
N ALA A 235 0.69 -5.57 -3.43
CA ALA A 235 -0.29 -6.63 -3.25
C ALA A 235 0.33 -7.81 -2.50
N GLY A 236 -0.41 -8.32 -1.52
CA GLY A 236 -0.01 -9.44 -0.66
C GLY A 236 -1.23 -10.04 0.05
N ASP A 237 -1.02 -11.07 0.86
CA ASP A 237 -2.09 -11.70 1.62
C ASP A 237 -2.34 -10.98 2.96
N ASN A 238 -3.59 -10.59 3.22
CA ASN A 238 -4.01 -9.99 4.47
C ASN A 238 -5.41 -10.44 4.91
N VAL A 239 -5.73 -10.21 6.18
CA VAL A 239 -7.11 -10.29 6.68
C VAL A 239 -7.89 -9.12 6.09
N LEU A 240 -8.93 -9.41 5.30
CA LEU A 240 -9.65 -8.39 4.53
C LEU A 240 -10.22 -7.26 5.40
N PHE A 241 -10.64 -7.56 6.63
CA PHE A 241 -11.10 -6.55 7.56
C PHE A 241 -9.96 -5.63 8.04
N CYS A 242 -8.77 -6.19 8.31
CA CYS A 242 -7.59 -5.40 8.70
C CYS A 242 -7.18 -4.47 7.58
N ASP A 243 -7.10 -4.98 6.34
CA ASP A 243 -6.79 -4.16 5.17
C ASP A 243 -7.83 -3.04 5.00
N ALA A 244 -9.13 -3.34 5.11
CA ALA A 244 -10.17 -2.32 5.00
C ALA A 244 -10.01 -1.20 6.02
N VAL A 245 -9.71 -1.52 7.29
CA VAL A 245 -9.51 -0.51 8.34
C VAL A 245 -8.25 0.31 8.07
N MET A 246 -7.14 -0.36 7.73
CA MET A 246 -5.88 0.31 7.40
C MET A 246 -6.04 1.26 6.22
N GLN A 247 -6.62 0.78 5.11
CA GLN A 247 -6.81 1.58 3.90
C GLN A 247 -7.76 2.77 4.12
N GLY A 248 -8.82 2.60 4.92
CA GLY A 248 -9.73 3.70 5.26
C GLY A 248 -9.06 4.80 6.07
N LEU A 249 -8.19 4.43 7.02
CA LEU A 249 -7.39 5.39 7.80
C LEU A 249 -6.26 6.00 6.96
N PHE A 250 -5.68 5.23 6.04
CA PHE A 250 -4.67 5.68 5.10
C PHE A 250 -5.23 6.75 4.15
N ALA A 251 -6.41 6.54 3.59
CA ALA A 251 -7.10 7.51 2.72
C ALA A 251 -7.25 8.88 3.39
N ALA A 252 -7.46 8.91 4.71
CA ALA A 252 -7.62 10.15 5.48
C ALA A 252 -6.30 10.86 5.82
N ARG A 253 -5.15 10.21 5.67
CA ARG A 253 -3.87 10.71 6.24
C ARG A 253 -2.77 10.93 5.24
N LEU A 254 -2.67 10.09 4.21
CA LEU A 254 -1.55 10.10 3.29
C LEU A 254 -1.92 10.50 1.86
N MET A 255 -3.19 10.75 1.59
CA MET A 255 -3.65 11.16 0.27
C MET A 255 -3.51 12.66 0.05
N THR A 256 -3.44 13.06 -1.19
CA THR A 256 -3.51 14.47 -1.60
C THR A 256 -4.97 14.96 -1.50
N TYR A 257 -5.16 16.18 -1.01
CA TYR A 257 -6.48 16.78 -0.83
C TYR A 257 -6.63 18.05 -1.67
N PRO A 258 -7.89 18.42 -2.03
CA PRO A 258 -8.16 19.71 -2.64
C PRO A 258 -7.66 20.87 -1.76
N GLN A 259 -7.18 21.95 -2.38
CA GLN A 259 -6.65 23.11 -1.64
C GLN A 259 -7.71 23.82 -0.80
N ASP A 260 -8.95 23.78 -1.23
CA ASP A 260 -10.13 24.37 -0.57
C ASP A 260 -10.88 23.39 0.31
N ARG A 261 -10.17 22.43 0.88
CA ARG A 261 -10.71 21.34 1.71
C ARG A 261 -11.61 21.88 2.83
N SER A 262 -12.90 21.52 2.79
CA SER A 262 -13.92 21.86 3.79
C SER A 262 -14.32 20.68 4.70
N PHE A 263 -13.66 19.53 4.59
CA PHE A 263 -13.94 18.30 5.31
C PHE A 263 -12.76 17.90 6.22
N SER A 264 -13.05 17.17 7.29
CA SER A 264 -12.05 16.63 8.23
C SER A 264 -11.52 15.27 7.75
N ASP A 265 -10.45 14.77 8.39
CA ASP A 265 -9.97 13.40 8.19
C ASP A 265 -11.05 12.37 8.55
N GLU A 266 -11.84 12.66 9.61
CA GLU A 266 -12.93 11.80 10.03
C GLU A 266 -14.07 11.73 9.00
N ASP A 267 -14.35 12.82 8.29
CA ASP A 267 -15.32 12.81 7.19
C ASP A 267 -14.87 11.88 6.05
N LEU A 268 -13.57 11.83 5.77
CA LEU A 268 -12.99 10.91 4.76
C LEU A 268 -13.05 9.46 5.23
N VAL A 269 -12.69 9.18 6.48
CA VAL A 269 -12.79 7.84 7.08
C VAL A 269 -14.24 7.34 7.00
N ASN A 270 -15.19 8.16 7.43
CA ASN A 270 -16.62 7.82 7.40
C ASN A 270 -17.14 7.63 5.96
N ALA A 271 -16.66 8.45 5.02
CA ALA A 271 -17.01 8.33 3.60
C ALA A 271 -16.48 7.02 3.01
N PHE A 272 -15.22 6.70 3.27
CA PHE A 272 -14.60 5.47 2.82
C PHE A 272 -15.37 4.24 3.34
N PHE A 273 -15.64 4.17 4.65
CA PHE A 273 -16.38 3.04 5.21
C PHE A 273 -17.83 2.98 4.79
N ARG A 274 -18.48 4.12 4.53
CA ARG A 274 -19.82 4.12 3.90
C ARG A 274 -19.77 3.46 2.52
N GLY A 275 -18.77 3.76 1.71
CA GLY A 275 -18.52 3.11 0.44
C GLY A 275 -18.24 1.62 0.59
N TYR A 276 -17.28 1.26 1.46
CA TYR A 276 -16.91 -0.12 1.71
C TYR A 276 -18.11 -0.96 2.17
N CYS A 277 -18.82 -0.52 3.20
CA CYS A 277 -19.95 -1.24 3.76
C CYS A 277 -21.16 -1.34 2.81
N SER A 278 -21.22 -0.51 1.77
CA SER A 278 -22.28 -0.63 0.74
C SER A 278 -22.17 -1.93 -0.08
N ALA A 279 -20.96 -2.47 -0.25
CA ALA A 279 -20.70 -3.69 -1.01
C ALA A 279 -20.21 -4.87 -0.15
N ARG A 280 -19.62 -4.59 1.02
CA ARG A 280 -19.14 -5.58 2.01
C ARG A 280 -19.39 -5.05 3.44
N PRO A 281 -20.60 -5.27 3.99
CA PRO A 281 -20.94 -4.81 5.34
C PRO A 281 -20.06 -5.45 6.41
N PHE A 282 -19.63 -4.68 7.39
CA PHE A 282 -18.97 -5.22 8.58
C PHE A 282 -19.93 -6.08 9.38
N THR A 283 -19.44 -7.26 9.79
CA THR A 283 -20.16 -8.17 10.69
C THR A 283 -20.25 -7.56 12.10
N GLU A 284 -21.12 -8.11 12.96
CA GLU A 284 -21.19 -7.71 14.36
C GLU A 284 -19.88 -8.00 15.12
N GLU A 285 -19.10 -8.95 14.64
CA GLU A 285 -17.77 -9.25 15.19
C GLU A 285 -16.75 -8.20 14.73
N ASP A 286 -16.75 -7.81 13.45
CA ASP A 286 -15.90 -6.73 12.93
C ASP A 286 -16.12 -5.42 13.68
N LYS A 287 -17.39 -5.09 13.96
CA LYS A 287 -17.75 -3.90 14.74
C LYS A 287 -17.19 -3.92 16.18
N LYS A 288 -17.00 -5.10 16.77
CA LYS A 288 -16.36 -5.23 18.09
C LYS A 288 -14.85 -5.02 18.01
N PHE A 289 -14.21 -5.50 16.95
CA PHE A 289 -12.77 -5.34 16.76
C PHE A 289 -12.38 -3.95 16.27
N TYR A 290 -13.25 -3.27 15.52
CA TYR A 290 -12.94 -1.98 14.91
C TYR A 290 -12.35 -0.96 15.89
N PRO A 291 -12.98 -0.65 17.07
CA PRO A 291 -12.45 0.36 18.00
C PRO A 291 -11.10 -0.02 18.60
N LEU A 292 -10.82 -1.31 18.74
CA LEU A 292 -9.54 -1.82 19.25
C LEU A 292 -8.46 -1.69 18.16
N LEU A 293 -8.74 -2.20 16.97
CA LEU A 293 -7.82 -2.14 15.84
C LEU A 293 -7.50 -0.69 15.46
N ARG A 294 -8.51 0.17 15.38
CA ARG A 294 -8.34 1.59 15.10
C ARG A 294 -7.48 2.28 16.17
N ALA A 295 -7.71 2.01 17.46
CA ALA A 295 -6.92 2.61 18.52
C ALA A 295 -5.44 2.26 18.42
N VAL A 296 -5.11 1.00 18.09
CA VAL A 296 -3.72 0.56 17.89
C VAL A 296 -3.11 1.26 16.66
N ILE A 297 -3.82 1.31 15.55
CA ILE A 297 -3.36 2.00 14.34
C ILE A 297 -3.15 3.49 14.63
N ASP A 298 -4.12 4.16 15.26
CA ASP A 298 -4.06 5.58 15.59
C ASP A 298 -2.91 5.90 16.57
N ALA A 299 -2.62 5.00 17.51
CA ALA A 299 -1.55 5.18 18.49
C ALA A 299 -0.15 5.04 17.88
N PHE A 300 0.04 4.05 16.99
CA PHE A 300 1.35 3.69 16.44
C PHE A 300 1.51 4.05 14.96
N TRP A 301 0.61 4.85 14.42
CA TRP A 301 0.77 5.39 13.08
C TRP A 301 1.98 6.29 13.02
N VAL A 302 2.67 6.26 11.91
CA VAL A 302 3.92 6.98 11.66
C VAL A 302 3.88 8.48 12.01
N ASP A 303 2.74 9.16 11.87
CA ASP A 303 2.58 10.56 12.28
C ASP A 303 2.84 10.82 13.77
N ASN A 304 2.64 9.80 14.64
CA ASN A 304 2.88 9.94 16.07
C ASN A 304 4.36 9.80 16.43
N ILE A 305 5.10 9.12 15.60
CA ILE A 305 6.50 8.79 15.83
C ILE A 305 7.44 9.49 14.86
N GLY A 306 6.95 10.39 13.99
CA GLY A 306 7.81 11.32 13.27
C GLY A 306 7.62 11.44 11.76
N TRP A 307 6.53 10.98 11.21
CA TRP A 307 6.24 11.19 9.80
C TRP A 307 6.01 12.68 9.49
N SER A 308 6.65 13.20 8.47
CA SER A 308 6.44 14.56 7.96
C SER A 308 5.64 14.52 6.66
N ARG A 309 4.39 14.97 6.72
CA ARG A 309 3.61 15.28 5.50
C ARG A 309 4.37 16.35 4.71
N GLY A 310 4.81 16.06 3.52
CA GLY A 310 5.44 17.02 2.62
C GLY A 310 6.79 16.61 2.04
N ASN A 311 7.40 15.57 2.56
CA ASN A 311 8.68 15.08 2.06
C ASN A 311 8.55 13.89 1.07
N GLY A 312 7.33 13.57 0.63
CA GLY A 312 7.07 12.41 -0.23
C GLY A 312 7.23 11.09 0.54
N TRP A 313 7.07 9.99 -0.18
CA TRP A 313 7.32 8.64 0.30
C TRP A 313 8.83 8.41 0.44
N ALA A 314 9.42 8.84 1.52
CA ALA A 314 10.67 8.30 1.99
C ALA A 314 10.34 7.53 3.28
N PRO A 315 10.81 6.31 3.48
CA PRO A 315 10.74 5.65 4.78
C PRO A 315 11.45 6.58 5.77
N CYS A 316 10.66 7.36 6.50
CA CYS A 316 11.17 8.21 7.55
C CYS A 316 11.30 7.34 8.79
N LYS A 317 12.49 7.25 9.33
CA LYS A 317 12.63 6.80 10.72
C LYS A 317 11.68 7.64 11.57
N PRO A 318 11.04 7.06 12.59
CA PRO A 318 10.15 7.76 13.52
C PRO A 318 10.90 8.91 14.20
N GLU A 319 10.86 10.10 13.61
CA GLU A 319 11.82 11.16 13.96
C GLU A 319 11.45 11.89 15.25
N ALA A 320 10.15 12.11 15.52
CA ALA A 320 9.79 12.99 16.64
C ALA A 320 9.98 12.36 18.02
N LEU A 321 9.52 11.11 18.23
CA LEU A 321 9.74 10.43 19.51
C LEU A 321 11.21 9.99 19.65
N TYR A 322 11.78 9.41 18.61
CA TYR A 322 13.18 9.00 18.62
C TYR A 322 14.11 10.18 18.79
N ALA A 323 13.90 11.28 18.04
CA ALA A 323 14.68 12.50 18.22
C ALA A 323 14.54 13.07 19.64
N ALA A 324 13.35 13.06 20.22
CA ALA A 324 13.15 13.50 21.61
C ALA A 324 13.90 12.62 22.62
N VAL A 325 13.91 11.29 22.41
CA VAL A 325 14.68 10.34 23.22
C VAL A 325 16.18 10.53 23.01
N GLU A 326 16.63 10.69 21.76
CA GLU A 326 18.03 10.89 21.42
C GLU A 326 18.59 12.22 21.93
N ASN A 327 17.79 13.28 21.90
CA ASN A 327 18.16 14.60 22.40
C ASN A 327 18.01 14.74 23.91
N GLU A 328 17.62 13.66 24.62
CA GLU A 328 17.41 13.68 26.06
C GLU A 328 16.43 14.79 26.50
N ASP A 329 15.35 15.03 25.72
CA ASP A 329 14.29 15.98 26.06
C ASP A 329 13.11 15.28 26.76
N PRO A 330 13.11 15.19 28.11
CA PRO A 330 12.08 14.44 28.84
C PRO A 330 10.67 15.01 28.68
N GLN A 331 10.55 16.32 28.44
CA GLN A 331 9.23 16.96 28.26
C GLN A 331 8.66 16.69 26.87
N ALA A 332 9.50 16.67 25.84
CA ALA A 332 9.08 16.28 24.50
C ALA A 332 8.69 14.80 24.48
N VAL A 333 9.47 13.93 25.11
CA VAL A 333 9.16 12.50 25.27
C VAL A 333 7.81 12.34 25.97
N GLN A 334 7.60 13.01 27.11
CA GLN A 334 6.35 12.91 27.86
C GLN A 334 5.12 13.30 27.01
N ARG A 335 5.18 14.45 26.31
CA ARG A 335 4.07 14.88 25.44
C ARG A 335 3.72 13.84 24.37
N ARG A 336 4.73 13.22 23.76
CA ARG A 336 4.51 12.18 22.74
C ARG A 336 3.93 10.90 23.32
N LEU A 337 4.39 10.49 24.49
CA LEU A 337 3.82 9.34 25.19
C LEU A 337 2.36 9.58 25.59
N GLU A 338 2.02 10.79 26.08
CA GLU A 338 0.65 11.17 26.39
C GLU A 338 -0.26 11.15 25.14
N GLU A 339 0.24 11.62 23.99
CA GLU A 339 -0.49 11.54 22.71
C GLU A 339 -0.77 10.08 22.32
N ILE A 340 0.24 9.21 22.39
CA ILE A 340 0.11 7.77 22.08
C ILE A 340 -0.89 7.11 23.03
N TYR A 341 -0.75 7.36 24.34
CA TYR A 341 -1.64 6.81 25.37
C TYR A 341 -3.10 7.22 25.14
N ASN A 342 -3.33 8.51 24.88
CA ASN A 342 -4.67 9.02 24.60
C ASN A 342 -5.31 8.38 23.37
N LYS A 343 -4.55 8.20 22.28
CA LYS A 343 -5.02 7.53 21.07
C LYS A 343 -5.29 6.04 21.32
N LEU A 344 -4.40 5.36 22.04
CA LEU A 344 -4.54 3.94 22.35
C LEU A 344 -5.77 3.65 23.23
N THR A 345 -6.16 4.61 24.07
CA THR A 345 -7.33 4.51 24.96
C THR A 345 -8.63 5.05 24.34
N ASP A 346 -8.56 5.75 23.20
CA ASP A 346 -9.72 6.23 22.47
C ASP A 346 -10.41 5.06 21.71
N ARG A 347 -11.67 4.79 22.04
CA ARG A 347 -12.46 3.67 21.50
C ARG A 347 -13.53 4.18 20.52
N ARG A 348 -13.10 4.79 19.44
CA ARG A 348 -14.00 5.31 18.41
C ARG A 348 -14.76 4.18 17.73
N GLN A 349 -16.08 4.34 17.65
CA GLN A 349 -16.96 3.44 16.94
C GLN A 349 -17.05 3.84 15.46
N ILE A 350 -17.44 2.87 14.60
CA ILE A 350 -17.68 3.07 13.17
C ILE A 350 -19.12 3.49 12.94
#